data_fbc6ba758cffd0205290d4e9319b2999
#
_entry.id   fbc6ba758cffd0205290d4e9319b2999
#
_cell.length_a   1.000
_cell.length_b   1.000
_cell.length_c   1.000
_cell.angle_alpha   90.00
_cell.angle_beta   90.00
_cell.angle_gamma   90.00
#
_symmetry.space_group_name_H-M   'P 1'
#
loop_
_entity.id
_entity.type
_entity.pdbx_description
1 polymer ?
#
loop_
_entity_poly.entity_id
_entity_poly.type
_entity_poly.pdbx_seq_one_letter_code
_entity_poly.pdbx_strand_id
1 'polypeptide(L)'
;MGEELKRVVAYKLLSADRDTVIDGLMEMVFAVGDVTWVSERLCEQADSADTGVSSLAITCFGHLARLHQQVGDTSRIFQLLRDKHRSPVPDIRGAAEDAMEDISVFMGIDLRKK
;
A
#
# COMPACT_ATOMS: atom_id res chain seq x y z
N MET A 1 12.30 3.47 -19.41
CA MET A 1 12.79 2.88 -18.17
C MET A 1 11.65 2.60 -17.21
N GLY A 2 10.96 3.64 -16.75
CA GLY A 2 9.88 3.45 -15.80
C GLY A 2 8.75 2.58 -16.30
N GLU A 3 8.43 2.70 -17.58
CA GLU A 3 7.31 1.94 -18.14
C GLU A 3 7.59 0.44 -18.20
N GLU A 4 8.84 0.06 -18.47
CA GLU A 4 9.18 -1.34 -18.51
C GLU A 4 9.11 -1.96 -17.11
N LEU A 5 9.62 -1.26 -16.11
CA LEU A 5 9.55 -1.74 -14.73
C LEU A 5 8.10 -1.85 -14.28
N LYS A 6 7.26 -0.86 -14.63
CA LYS A 6 5.84 -0.92 -14.30
C LYS A 6 5.19 -2.17 -14.88
N ARG A 7 5.53 -2.53 -16.12
CA ARG A 7 4.98 -3.73 -16.75
C ARG A 7 5.39 -5.00 -16.01
N VAL A 8 6.66 -5.06 -15.59
CA VAL A 8 7.16 -6.23 -14.88
C VAL A 8 6.44 -6.42 -13.55
N VAL A 9 6.35 -5.34 -12.76
CA VAL A 9 5.69 -5.47 -11.45
C VAL A 9 4.19 -5.71 -11.62
N ALA A 10 3.55 -5.06 -12.58
CA ALA A 10 2.12 -5.28 -12.82
C ALA A 10 1.85 -6.74 -13.17
N TYR A 11 2.72 -7.35 -13.96
CA TYR A 11 2.59 -8.75 -14.33
C TYR A 11 2.69 -9.64 -13.09
N LYS A 12 3.65 -9.34 -12.20
CA LYS A 12 3.79 -10.10 -10.95
C LYS A 12 2.55 -9.99 -10.07
N LEU A 13 1.91 -8.83 -10.05
CA LEU A 13 0.72 -8.64 -9.21
C LEU A 13 -0.47 -9.45 -9.69
N LEU A 14 -0.45 -9.89 -10.95
CA LEU A 14 -1.52 -10.72 -11.50
C LEU A 14 -1.31 -12.21 -11.28
N SER A 15 -0.18 -12.60 -10.70
CA SER A 15 0.16 -14.00 -10.52
C SER A 15 -0.78 -14.68 -9.53
N ALA A 16 -1.03 -15.97 -9.77
CA ALA A 16 -1.75 -16.80 -8.79
C ALA A 16 -0.84 -17.23 -7.65
N ASP A 17 0.48 -17.06 -7.81
CA ASP A 17 1.45 -17.43 -6.80
C ASP A 17 1.63 -16.28 -5.82
N ARG A 18 1.27 -16.52 -4.56
CA ARG A 18 1.31 -15.51 -3.52
C ARG A 18 2.70 -14.88 -3.36
N ASP A 19 3.75 -15.70 -3.39
CA ASP A 19 5.10 -15.18 -3.20
C ASP A 19 5.51 -14.26 -4.34
N THR A 20 5.05 -14.54 -5.56
CA THR A 20 5.32 -13.67 -6.70
C THR A 20 4.62 -12.32 -6.53
N VAL A 21 3.38 -12.33 -6.04
CA VAL A 21 2.64 -11.09 -5.78
C VAL A 21 3.37 -10.26 -4.72
N ILE A 22 3.78 -10.90 -3.63
CA ILE A 22 4.48 -10.20 -2.56
C ILE A 22 5.78 -9.60 -3.07
N ASP A 23 6.54 -10.36 -3.87
CA ASP A 23 7.76 -9.86 -4.47
C ASP A 23 7.50 -8.66 -5.36
N GLY A 24 6.42 -8.72 -6.14
CA GLY A 24 6.02 -7.59 -6.99
C GLY A 24 5.65 -6.35 -6.19
N LEU A 25 4.94 -6.52 -5.07
CA LEU A 25 4.58 -5.40 -4.22
C LEU A 25 5.83 -4.70 -3.68
N MET A 26 6.78 -5.47 -3.17
CA MET A 26 8.00 -4.90 -2.59
C MET A 26 8.83 -4.21 -3.67
N GLU A 27 9.00 -4.86 -4.80
CA GLU A 27 9.75 -4.28 -5.91
C GLU A 27 9.11 -2.96 -6.37
N MET A 28 7.78 -2.96 -6.50
CA MET A 28 7.05 -1.79 -6.94
C MET A 28 7.26 -0.61 -6.00
N VAL A 29 7.10 -0.84 -4.71
CA VAL A 29 7.16 0.23 -3.72
C VAL A 29 8.56 0.85 -3.67
N PHE A 30 9.60 0.02 -3.78
CA PHE A 30 10.96 0.51 -3.59
C PHE A 30 11.64 0.93 -4.89
N ALA A 31 11.13 0.52 -6.06
CA ALA A 31 11.81 0.79 -7.33
C ALA A 31 11.04 1.69 -8.29
N VAL A 32 9.70 1.71 -8.22
CA VAL A 32 8.90 2.55 -9.11
C VAL A 32 8.67 3.90 -8.45
N GLY A 33 9.14 4.98 -9.11
CA GLY A 33 9.07 6.30 -8.51
C GLY A 33 7.75 7.04 -8.72
N ASP A 34 6.83 6.47 -9.49
CA ASP A 34 5.54 7.09 -9.77
C ASP A 34 4.55 6.75 -8.65
N VAL A 35 4.50 7.64 -7.65
CA VAL A 35 3.72 7.38 -6.43
C VAL A 35 2.24 7.18 -6.74
N THR A 36 1.68 7.98 -7.65
CA THR A 36 0.26 7.85 -7.98
C THR A 36 -0.05 6.48 -8.59
N TRP A 37 0.78 6.04 -9.52
CA TRP A 37 0.60 4.74 -10.15
C TRP A 37 0.73 3.61 -9.12
N VAL A 38 1.76 3.68 -8.27
CA VAL A 38 1.99 2.67 -7.23
C VAL A 38 0.80 2.64 -6.27
N SER A 39 0.33 3.81 -5.84
CA SER A 39 -0.78 3.91 -4.91
C SER A 39 -2.03 3.24 -5.46
N GLU A 40 -2.31 3.43 -6.75
CA GLU A 40 -3.47 2.79 -7.37
C GLU A 40 -3.37 1.27 -7.34
N ARG A 41 -2.17 0.75 -7.62
CA ARG A 41 -1.94 -0.71 -7.56
C ARG A 41 -2.08 -1.23 -6.13
N LEU A 42 -1.62 -0.45 -5.16
CA LEU A 42 -1.78 -0.83 -3.75
C LEU A 42 -3.24 -0.87 -3.34
N CYS A 43 -4.04 0.08 -3.81
CA CYS A 43 -5.48 0.06 -3.52
C CYS A 43 -6.12 -1.23 -4.02
N GLU A 44 -5.74 -1.68 -5.21
CA GLU A 44 -6.27 -2.92 -5.76
C GLU A 44 -5.87 -4.11 -4.91
N GLN A 45 -4.61 -4.18 -4.51
CA GLN A 45 -4.11 -5.31 -3.73
C GLN A 45 -4.59 -5.29 -2.28
N ALA A 46 -4.92 -4.12 -1.77
CA ALA A 46 -5.48 -4.02 -0.42
C ALA A 46 -6.81 -4.76 -0.30
N ASP A 47 -7.49 -4.99 -1.42
CA ASP A 47 -8.75 -5.74 -1.44
C ASP A 47 -8.55 -7.19 -1.81
N SER A 48 -7.31 -7.68 -1.82
CA SER A 48 -7.02 -9.08 -2.12
C SER A 48 -7.72 -10.00 -1.13
N ALA A 49 -8.18 -11.16 -1.63
CA ALA A 49 -8.75 -12.19 -0.78
C ALA A 49 -7.67 -12.85 0.09
N ASP A 50 -6.41 -12.75 -0.30
CA ASP A 50 -5.30 -13.27 0.50
C ASP A 50 -4.94 -12.23 1.56
N THR A 51 -5.17 -12.58 2.83
CA THR A 51 -4.93 -11.66 3.94
C THR A 51 -3.50 -11.17 4.00
N GLY A 52 -2.53 -12.04 3.68
CA GLY A 52 -1.12 -11.65 3.67
C GLY A 52 -0.81 -10.60 2.61
N VAL A 53 -1.38 -10.77 1.41
CA VAL A 53 -1.21 -9.80 0.33
C VAL A 53 -1.90 -8.49 0.69
N SER A 54 -3.14 -8.58 1.18
CA SER A 54 -3.90 -7.39 1.56
C SER A 54 -3.18 -6.58 2.65
N SER A 55 -2.73 -7.25 3.71
CA SER A 55 -2.08 -6.55 4.81
C SER A 55 -0.75 -5.94 4.38
N LEU A 56 0.01 -6.62 3.52
CA LEU A 56 1.25 -6.06 3.01
C LEU A 56 1.00 -4.83 2.15
N ALA A 57 -0.02 -4.89 1.28
CA ALA A 57 -0.35 -3.74 0.44
C ALA A 57 -0.72 -2.53 1.29
N ILE A 58 -1.47 -2.75 2.37
CA ILE A 58 -1.85 -1.67 3.28
C ILE A 58 -0.61 -1.10 3.96
N THR A 59 0.28 -1.96 4.45
CA THR A 59 1.52 -1.53 5.09
C THR A 59 2.36 -0.70 4.14
N CYS A 60 2.32 -1.00 2.85
CA CYS A 60 3.12 -0.30 1.86
C CYS A 60 2.74 1.17 1.71
N PHE A 61 1.53 1.59 2.07
CA PHE A 61 1.20 3.01 2.10
C PHE A 61 2.10 3.75 3.09
N GLY A 62 2.42 3.09 4.21
CA GLY A 62 3.37 3.66 5.15
C GLY A 62 4.77 3.79 4.55
N HIS A 63 5.19 2.80 3.76
CA HIS A 63 6.48 2.89 3.07
C HIS A 63 6.50 4.04 2.06
N LEU A 64 5.39 4.28 1.34
CA LEU A 64 5.32 5.41 0.42
C LEU A 64 5.48 6.72 1.16
N ALA A 65 4.81 6.86 2.30
CA ALA A 65 4.92 8.06 3.12
C ALA A 65 6.36 8.29 3.57
N ARG A 66 7.02 7.21 4.01
CA ARG A 66 8.40 7.31 4.47
C ARG A 66 9.35 7.66 3.35
N LEU A 67 9.17 7.05 2.18
CA LEU A 67 10.10 7.23 1.06
C LEU A 67 9.88 8.54 0.29
N HIS A 68 8.63 8.97 0.18
CA HIS A 68 8.26 10.05 -0.74
C HIS A 68 7.51 11.19 -0.08
N GLN A 69 7.11 11.06 1.18
CA GLN A 69 6.28 12.03 1.89
C GLN A 69 4.97 12.29 1.15
N GLN A 70 4.47 11.29 0.44
CA GLN A 70 3.16 11.33 -0.23
C GLN A 70 2.67 9.90 -0.43
N VAL A 71 1.35 9.77 -0.63
CA VAL A 71 0.71 8.47 -0.79
C VAL A 71 -0.22 8.40 -2.01
N GLY A 72 -0.22 9.44 -2.85
CA GLY A 72 -1.12 9.52 -4.00
C GLY A 72 -2.36 10.34 -3.65
N ASP A 73 -3.54 9.86 -4.02
CA ASP A 73 -4.80 10.56 -3.71
C ASP A 73 -5.07 10.45 -2.21
N THR A 74 -4.77 11.52 -1.47
CA THR A 74 -4.84 11.47 -0.01
C THR A 74 -6.24 11.17 0.49
N SER A 75 -7.27 11.76 -0.10
CA SER A 75 -8.65 11.50 0.34
C SER A 75 -9.00 10.04 0.23
N ARG A 76 -8.69 9.44 -0.90
CA ARG A 76 -8.99 8.03 -1.15
C ARG A 76 -8.20 7.12 -0.23
N ILE A 77 -6.89 7.39 -0.10
CA ILE A 77 -6.01 6.55 0.70
C ILE A 77 -6.36 6.65 2.18
N PHE A 78 -6.61 7.87 2.66
CA PHE A 78 -6.96 8.04 4.06
C PHE A 78 -8.28 7.35 4.40
N GLN A 79 -9.26 7.42 3.51
CA GLN A 79 -10.52 6.72 3.73
C GLN A 79 -10.31 5.20 3.73
N LEU A 80 -9.51 4.69 2.80
CA LEU A 80 -9.19 3.27 2.74
C LEU A 80 -8.56 2.80 4.04
N LEU A 81 -7.60 3.56 4.56
CA LEU A 81 -6.91 3.18 5.80
C LEU A 81 -7.85 3.20 6.99
N ARG A 82 -8.73 4.21 7.06
CA ARG A 82 -9.72 4.25 8.15
C ARG A 82 -10.65 3.05 8.08
N ASP A 83 -11.07 2.66 6.88
CA ASP A 83 -11.94 1.51 6.72
C ASP A 83 -11.23 0.22 7.13
N LYS A 84 -9.99 0.06 6.70
CA LYS A 84 -9.22 -1.14 7.05
C LYS A 84 -8.88 -1.19 8.54
N HIS A 85 -8.76 -0.03 9.17
CA HIS A 85 -8.50 0.05 10.61
C HIS A 85 -9.68 -0.49 11.43
N ARG A 86 -10.86 -0.55 10.82
CA ARG A 86 -12.05 -1.11 11.45
C ARG A 86 -12.27 -2.57 11.13
N SER A 87 -11.35 -3.19 10.38
CA SER A 87 -11.49 -4.57 9.98
C SER A 87 -11.51 -5.51 11.19
N PRO A 88 -12.36 -6.56 11.17
CA PRO A 88 -12.31 -7.57 12.23
C PRO A 88 -11.09 -8.49 12.10
N VAL A 89 -10.39 -8.45 10.98
CA VAL A 89 -9.20 -9.28 10.76
C VAL A 89 -8.01 -8.58 11.42
N PRO A 90 -7.38 -9.18 12.44
CA PRO A 90 -6.30 -8.49 13.16
C PRO A 90 -5.13 -8.06 12.29
N ASP A 91 -4.73 -8.88 11.31
CA ASP A 91 -3.61 -8.55 10.44
C ASP A 91 -3.91 -7.30 9.60
N ILE A 92 -5.15 -7.20 9.10
CA ILE A 92 -5.58 -6.05 8.31
C ILE A 92 -5.61 -4.80 9.19
N ARG A 93 -6.22 -4.93 10.37
CA ARG A 93 -6.34 -3.80 11.30
C ARG A 93 -4.98 -3.31 11.73
N GLY A 94 -4.07 -4.22 12.05
CA GLY A 94 -2.71 -3.86 12.47
C GLY A 94 -1.92 -3.20 11.35
N ALA A 95 -2.07 -3.69 10.12
CA ALA A 95 -1.39 -3.08 8.97
C ALA A 95 -1.87 -1.63 8.77
N ALA A 96 -3.18 -1.41 8.90
CA ALA A 96 -3.73 -0.06 8.76
C ALA A 96 -3.21 0.86 9.87
N GLU A 97 -3.13 0.36 11.09
CA GLU A 97 -2.59 1.11 12.21
C GLU A 97 -1.15 1.54 11.93
N ASP A 98 -0.32 0.61 11.49
CA ASP A 98 1.08 0.89 11.19
C ASP A 98 1.22 1.91 10.07
N ALA A 99 0.42 1.77 9.01
CA ALA A 99 0.46 2.71 7.89
C ALA A 99 0.03 4.11 8.33
N MET A 100 -1.02 4.21 9.14
CA MET A 100 -1.50 5.49 9.63
C MET A 100 -0.45 6.16 10.51
N GLU A 101 0.27 5.38 11.30
CA GLU A 101 1.33 5.91 12.14
C GLU A 101 2.49 6.44 11.29
N ASP A 102 2.91 5.69 10.27
CA ASP A 102 3.96 6.15 9.37
C ASP A 102 3.56 7.44 8.65
N ILE A 103 2.32 7.53 8.20
CA ILE A 103 1.83 8.73 7.54
C ILE A 103 1.87 9.91 8.51
N SER A 104 1.48 9.68 9.76
CA SER A 104 1.52 10.72 10.76
C SER A 104 2.95 11.24 10.96
N VAL A 105 3.92 10.32 11.07
CA VAL A 105 5.31 10.69 11.31
C VAL A 105 5.92 11.39 10.10
N PHE A 106 5.73 10.85 8.91
CA PHE A 106 6.48 11.29 7.73
C PHE A 106 5.76 12.35 6.90
N MET A 107 4.45 12.50 7.07
CA MET A 107 3.67 13.51 6.37
C MET A 107 3.11 14.57 7.29
N GLY A 108 3.21 14.37 8.61
CA GLY A 108 2.73 15.36 9.57
C GLY A 108 1.22 15.41 9.69
N ILE A 109 0.53 14.32 9.39
CA ILE A 109 -0.93 14.25 9.40
C ILE A 109 -1.37 13.13 10.33
N ASP A 110 -2.27 13.43 11.28
CA ASP A 110 -2.77 12.41 12.19
C ASP A 110 -4.14 11.94 11.70
N LEU A 111 -4.18 10.79 11.06
CA LEU A 111 -5.41 10.23 10.50
C LEU A 111 -6.37 9.74 11.54
N ARG A 112 -5.88 9.42 12.74
CA ARG A 112 -6.72 8.87 13.80
C ARG A 112 -7.53 9.94 14.51
N LYS A 113 -7.10 11.17 14.41
CA LYS A 113 -7.82 12.28 15.03
C LYS A 113 -9.02 12.69 14.24
N LYS A 114 -9.04 12.47 13.03
CA LYS A 114 -10.10 12.75 12.18
C LYS A 114 -10.92 13.98 12.49
#